data_7bb0c9ff06b150bad7ecda8743119207
#
_entry.id   7bb0c9ff06b150bad7ecda8743119207
#
_cell.length_a   1.000
_cell.length_b   1.000
_cell.length_c   1.000
_cell.angle_alpha   90.00
_cell.angle_beta   90.00
_cell.angle_gamma   90.00
#
_symmetry.space_group_name_H-M   'P 1'
#
loop_
_entity.id
_entity.type
_entity.pdbx_description
1 polymer ?
#
loop_
_entity_poly.entity_id
_entity_poly.type
_entity_poly.pdbx_seq_one_letter_code
_entity_poly.pdbx_strand_id
1 'polypeptide(L)'
;MKKNFILNFATKNVKEKKLSFGVGITLWALIVFAYMIFVMNWGFASAGLNGKAGISGYLGHFFPNANEAPGTVVNQAVNWGITIGRGIGSVLVGWLIVKISHKYTVILSLFFMLFGIIAPYSPTYAGFIILRTIFAIGGTMQIILIQPVVSNYLNQRQKAVISQFSPFFYPIGTIITLIPFAGIIGQEAQKAFRDNWQIVFLVIGLLTLIPLIGYIILGTKFDLYPSNIEKRNKQEKLSLATFFKQKDTWYWTILYGSWLVAVVFPFTFSKPIFHRLIGDSDGTFNDKISVFLIFFLAGMFLGPFTIGLLSKYQLQRRKYISTIITLGVFFYVLATVVFVLKVGKNYEYAKSYTDGWTWLFLFLGLFMGICLWGIQGVMLNLPHEYKGSNPYRVGFQFGLIWGLGYTAFTIATIITSLVNTPPGIDLKKLELNNVDGYALGAYILIIIFSLVSSIGLALLKEPNPEYKKLLKIRSFSEIERIKK
;
A
#
# COMPACT_ATOMS: atom_id res chain seq x y z
N MET A 1 12.64 10.01 37.19
CA MET A 1 11.87 10.11 35.92
C MET A 1 11.77 11.57 35.52
N LYS A 2 12.49 12.02 34.47
CA LYS A 2 12.31 13.37 33.92
C LYS A 2 10.87 13.45 33.37
N LYS A 3 10.01 14.27 33.98
CA LYS A 3 8.66 14.55 33.48
C LYS A 3 8.80 15.15 32.08
N ASN A 4 8.33 14.43 31.06
CA ASN A 4 8.33 14.94 29.66
C ASN A 4 7.45 16.19 29.61
N PHE A 5 8.06 17.36 29.41
CA PHE A 5 7.37 18.66 29.30
C PHE A 5 6.20 18.62 28.30
N ILE A 6 6.42 17.98 27.15
CA ILE A 6 5.41 17.85 26.09
C ILE A 6 4.20 17.01 26.55
N LEU A 7 4.42 15.90 27.28
CA LEU A 7 3.34 15.08 27.79
C LEU A 7 2.55 15.81 28.89
N ASN A 8 3.22 16.58 29.74
CA ASN A 8 2.56 17.41 30.77
C ASN A 8 1.68 18.49 30.11
N PHE A 9 2.15 19.13 29.04
CA PHE A 9 1.33 20.08 28.28
C PHE A 9 0.12 19.41 27.65
N ALA A 10 0.32 18.22 27.05
CA ALA A 10 -0.76 17.46 26.42
C ALA A 10 -1.81 16.96 27.41
N THR A 11 -1.43 16.59 28.64
CA THR A 11 -2.34 16.06 29.70
C THR A 11 -3.06 17.15 30.48
N LYS A 12 -2.61 18.41 30.39
CA LYS A 12 -3.26 19.52 31.11
C LYS A 12 -4.71 19.69 30.65
N ASN A 13 -5.67 19.62 31.60
CA ASN A 13 -7.11 19.82 31.36
C ASN A 13 -7.83 18.76 30.47
N VAL A 14 -7.37 17.53 30.43
CA VAL A 14 -8.10 16.48 29.71
C VAL A 14 -9.24 15.94 30.59
N LYS A 15 -10.48 16.37 30.29
CA LYS A 15 -11.69 15.77 30.87
C LYS A 15 -12.15 14.59 30.03
N GLU A 16 -12.52 13.49 30.67
CA GLU A 16 -13.11 12.35 29.99
C GLU A 16 -14.46 12.73 29.39
N LYS A 17 -14.61 12.50 28.08
CA LYS A 17 -15.86 12.69 27.34
C LYS A 17 -16.36 11.34 26.86
N LYS A 18 -17.69 11.18 26.83
CA LYS A 18 -18.30 9.99 26.25
C LYS A 18 -17.89 9.88 24.77
N LEU A 19 -17.30 8.75 24.43
CA LEU A 19 -16.89 8.45 23.06
C LEU A 19 -18.13 8.17 22.21
N SER A 20 -18.42 9.00 21.21
CA SER A 20 -19.57 8.83 20.33
C SER A 20 -19.12 8.20 19.00
N PHE A 21 -19.97 7.37 18.43
CA PHE A 21 -19.76 6.76 17.11
C PHE A 21 -19.55 7.82 16.01
N GLY A 22 -20.38 8.88 16.00
CA GLY A 22 -20.29 9.94 14.99
C GLY A 22 -18.92 10.64 14.99
N VAL A 23 -18.38 10.98 16.18
CA VAL A 23 -17.03 11.56 16.27
C VAL A 23 -15.98 10.58 15.77
N GLY A 24 -16.10 9.30 16.16
CA GLY A 24 -15.17 8.26 15.73
C GLY A 24 -15.13 8.10 14.20
N ILE A 25 -16.28 8.06 13.55
CA ILE A 25 -16.39 7.96 12.08
C ILE A 25 -15.82 9.21 11.39
N THR A 26 -16.10 10.40 11.92
CA THR A 26 -15.55 11.64 11.36
C THR A 26 -14.02 11.65 11.44
N LEU A 27 -13.44 11.30 12.59
CA LEU A 27 -11.99 11.24 12.75
C LEU A 27 -11.37 10.16 11.84
N TRP A 28 -12.01 9.00 11.73
CA TRP A 28 -11.61 7.94 10.82
C TRP A 28 -11.63 8.44 9.37
N ALA A 29 -12.71 9.08 8.93
CA ALA A 29 -12.86 9.58 7.57
C ALA A 29 -11.78 10.61 7.22
N LEU A 30 -11.46 11.54 8.12
CA LEU A 30 -10.40 12.53 7.92
C LEU A 30 -9.02 11.87 7.72
N ILE A 31 -8.68 10.87 8.54
CA ILE A 31 -7.39 10.17 8.45
C ILE A 31 -7.32 9.35 7.17
N VAL A 32 -8.40 8.64 6.84
CA VAL A 32 -8.46 7.80 5.64
C VAL A 32 -8.43 8.64 4.36
N PHE A 33 -9.10 9.79 4.36
CA PHE A 33 -9.03 10.75 3.25
C PHE A 33 -7.61 11.29 3.07
N ALA A 34 -6.91 11.63 4.18
CA ALA A 34 -5.51 12.02 4.13
C ALA A 34 -4.63 10.91 3.53
N TYR A 35 -4.86 9.65 3.92
CA TYR A 35 -4.15 8.52 3.34
C TYR A 35 -4.42 8.37 1.84
N MET A 36 -5.66 8.58 1.39
CA MET A 36 -6.00 8.58 -0.04
C MET A 36 -5.23 9.67 -0.80
N ILE A 37 -5.14 10.89 -0.27
CA ILE A 37 -4.36 11.99 -0.86
C ILE A 37 -2.88 11.59 -0.99
N PHE A 38 -2.31 10.96 0.03
CA PHE A 38 -0.95 10.41 -0.03
C PHE A 38 -0.80 9.42 -1.19
N VAL A 39 -1.73 8.49 -1.33
CA VAL A 39 -1.71 7.49 -2.40
C VAL A 39 -1.86 8.12 -3.77
N MET A 40 -2.75 9.12 -3.92
CA MET A 40 -2.89 9.86 -5.17
C MET A 40 -1.59 10.56 -5.57
N ASN A 41 -0.94 11.28 -4.65
CA ASN A 41 0.32 11.96 -4.94
C ASN A 41 1.42 10.96 -5.35
N TRP A 42 1.51 9.80 -4.67
CA TRP A 42 2.44 8.75 -5.07
C TRP A 42 2.07 8.14 -6.43
N GLY A 43 0.81 7.80 -6.63
CA GLY A 43 0.32 7.16 -7.85
C GLY A 43 0.52 8.03 -9.10
N PHE A 44 0.25 9.32 -9.04
CA PHE A 44 0.49 10.24 -10.15
C PHE A 44 1.97 10.29 -10.53
N ALA A 45 2.89 10.29 -9.58
CA ALA A 45 4.31 10.24 -9.86
C ALA A 45 4.72 8.94 -10.56
N SER A 46 4.13 7.81 -10.17
CA SER A 46 4.47 6.48 -10.67
C SER A 46 3.78 6.14 -11.99
N ALA A 47 2.52 6.59 -12.16
CA ALA A 47 1.65 6.13 -13.24
C ALA A 47 1.78 6.94 -14.55
N GLY A 48 2.17 8.22 -14.49
CA GLY A 48 2.16 8.99 -15.71
C GLY A 48 2.77 10.38 -15.72
N LEU A 49 2.97 11.02 -14.56
CA LEU A 49 3.61 12.35 -14.50
C LEU A 49 5.14 12.29 -14.62
N ASN A 50 5.74 11.09 -14.61
CA ASN A 50 7.17 10.93 -14.84
C ASN A 50 7.59 11.47 -16.20
N GLY A 51 6.79 11.23 -17.23
CA GLY A 51 7.11 11.68 -18.57
C GLY A 51 8.36 11.01 -19.15
N LYS A 52 9.08 11.76 -19.98
CA LYS A 52 10.32 11.31 -20.64
C LYS A 52 11.36 12.44 -20.55
N ALA A 53 12.59 12.11 -20.18
CA ALA A 53 13.71 13.06 -20.14
C ALA A 53 13.83 13.84 -21.46
N GLY A 54 14.07 15.14 -21.39
CA GLY A 54 14.14 16.05 -22.52
C GLY A 54 12.80 16.38 -23.21
N ILE A 55 11.67 15.78 -22.78
CA ILE A 55 10.40 15.92 -23.50
C ILE A 55 9.25 16.39 -22.61
N SER A 56 8.98 15.72 -21.47
CA SER A 56 7.77 16.01 -20.70
C SER A 56 7.83 15.48 -19.26
N GLY A 57 6.89 15.94 -18.40
CA GLY A 57 6.77 15.51 -17.03
C GLY A 57 7.93 15.95 -16.14
N TYR A 58 8.01 15.41 -14.91
CA TYR A 58 9.11 15.80 -14.02
C TYR A 58 10.47 15.29 -14.49
N LEU A 59 10.53 14.19 -15.26
CA LEU A 59 11.81 13.74 -15.85
C LEU A 59 12.29 14.71 -16.92
N GLY A 60 11.39 15.25 -17.76
CA GLY A 60 11.74 16.28 -18.73
C GLY A 60 12.20 17.58 -18.06
N HIS A 61 11.63 17.91 -16.89
CA HIS A 61 12.02 19.10 -16.12
C HIS A 61 13.40 18.97 -15.48
N PHE A 62 13.68 17.85 -14.78
CA PHE A 62 14.94 17.65 -14.08
C PHE A 62 16.10 17.17 -14.98
N PHE A 63 15.79 16.59 -16.13
CA PHE A 63 16.72 16.07 -17.13
C PHE A 63 16.34 16.61 -18.50
N PRO A 64 16.65 17.90 -18.78
CA PRO A 64 16.20 18.56 -20.01
C PRO A 64 16.87 18.01 -21.28
N ASN A 65 18.04 17.38 -21.15
CA ASN A 65 18.74 16.76 -22.27
C ASN A 65 18.38 15.28 -22.38
N ALA A 66 17.87 14.85 -23.54
CA ALA A 66 17.52 13.45 -23.76
C ALA A 66 18.73 12.49 -23.62
N ASN A 67 19.94 12.98 -23.88
CA ASN A 67 21.18 12.22 -23.73
C ASN A 67 21.59 12.00 -22.25
N GLU A 68 21.04 12.78 -21.33
CA GLU A 68 21.25 12.68 -19.88
C GLU A 68 20.11 11.91 -19.20
N ALA A 69 19.30 11.16 -19.99
CA ALA A 69 18.20 10.40 -19.48
C ALA A 69 18.68 9.48 -18.34
N PRO A 70 18.09 9.61 -17.15
CA PRO A 70 18.53 8.82 -16.00
C PRO A 70 18.27 7.34 -16.25
N GLY A 71 19.19 6.48 -15.84
CA GLY A 71 19.00 5.03 -15.85
C GLY A 71 17.77 4.62 -15.03
N THR A 72 17.26 3.42 -15.23
CA THR A 72 16.04 2.90 -14.56
C THR A 72 16.14 2.99 -13.04
N VAL A 73 17.34 2.81 -12.49
CA VAL A 73 17.60 2.94 -11.05
C VAL A 73 17.25 4.34 -10.56
N VAL A 74 17.71 5.39 -11.24
CA VAL A 74 17.44 6.79 -10.88
C VAL A 74 15.96 7.12 -11.12
N ASN A 75 15.36 6.62 -12.20
CA ASN A 75 13.91 6.78 -12.45
C ASN A 75 13.06 6.19 -11.32
N GLN A 76 13.47 5.07 -10.75
CA GLN A 76 12.78 4.42 -9.63
C GLN A 76 13.09 5.09 -8.27
N ALA A 77 14.02 6.04 -8.18
CA ALA A 77 14.36 6.72 -6.93
C ALA A 77 13.14 7.45 -6.32
N VAL A 78 12.20 7.92 -7.13
CA VAL A 78 10.92 8.47 -6.68
C VAL A 78 10.13 7.44 -5.86
N ASN A 79 10.10 6.19 -6.28
CA ASN A 79 9.42 5.11 -5.56
C ASN A 79 10.19 4.68 -4.32
N TRP A 80 11.54 4.66 -4.38
CA TRP A 80 12.34 4.32 -3.20
C TRP A 80 12.23 5.37 -2.11
N GLY A 81 12.24 6.65 -2.44
CA GLY A 81 12.01 7.72 -1.49
C GLY A 81 10.68 7.51 -0.74
N ILE A 82 9.62 7.16 -1.46
CA ILE A 82 8.33 6.84 -0.85
C ILE A 82 8.43 5.61 0.07
N THR A 83 9.05 4.51 -0.38
CA THR A 83 9.10 3.26 0.43
C THR A 83 10.01 3.40 1.65
N ILE A 84 11.11 4.14 1.56
CA ILE A 84 11.97 4.50 2.69
C ILE A 84 11.19 5.38 3.69
N GLY A 85 10.50 6.41 3.20
CA GLY A 85 9.63 7.25 4.03
C GLY A 85 8.54 6.44 4.73
N ARG A 86 7.97 5.44 4.05
CA ARG A 86 6.99 4.51 4.63
C ARG A 86 7.61 3.66 5.74
N GLY A 87 8.81 3.15 5.57
CA GLY A 87 9.55 2.43 6.60
C GLY A 87 9.77 3.29 7.85
N ILE A 88 10.31 4.49 7.68
CA ILE A 88 10.57 5.44 8.76
C ILE A 88 9.27 5.85 9.46
N GLY A 89 8.25 6.26 8.71
CA GLY A 89 6.96 6.71 9.24
C GLY A 89 6.26 5.65 10.07
N SER A 90 6.35 4.39 9.66
CA SER A 90 5.75 3.27 10.37
C SER A 90 6.35 3.03 11.76
N VAL A 91 7.66 3.18 11.90
CA VAL A 91 8.34 3.05 13.20
C VAL A 91 8.13 4.30 14.05
N LEU A 92 8.22 5.47 13.43
CA LEU A 92 8.13 6.76 14.10
C LEU A 92 6.77 6.99 14.76
N VAL A 93 5.68 6.58 14.11
CA VAL A 93 4.31 6.82 14.58
C VAL A 93 4.05 6.21 15.96
N GLY A 94 4.50 4.97 16.20
CA GLY A 94 4.33 4.29 17.49
C GLY A 94 5.02 5.05 18.63
N TRP A 95 6.21 5.57 18.36
CA TRP A 95 6.96 6.38 19.33
C TRP A 95 6.29 7.74 19.57
N LEU A 96 5.79 8.41 18.53
CA LEU A 96 5.14 9.72 18.63
C LEU A 96 3.84 9.66 19.41
N ILE A 97 2.97 8.65 19.18
CA ILE A 97 1.72 8.50 19.92
C ILE A 97 2.01 8.47 21.45
N VAL A 98 3.07 7.78 21.85
CA VAL A 98 3.46 7.69 23.26
C VAL A 98 4.00 9.01 23.80
N LYS A 99 4.68 9.82 22.97
CA LYS A 99 5.36 11.06 23.39
C LYS A 99 4.47 12.29 23.39
N ILE A 100 3.62 12.44 22.35
CA ILE A 100 2.86 13.67 22.11
C ILE A 100 1.35 13.46 22.02
N SER A 101 0.84 12.25 22.16
CA SER A 101 -0.55 11.82 21.97
C SER A 101 -0.99 11.61 20.52
N HIS A 102 -2.10 10.88 20.36
CA HIS A 102 -2.67 10.57 19.04
C HIS A 102 -3.03 11.84 18.25
N LYS A 103 -3.76 12.81 18.86
CA LYS A 103 -4.17 14.06 18.18
C LYS A 103 -2.99 14.78 17.55
N TYR A 104 -1.95 15.04 18.34
CA TYR A 104 -0.78 15.79 17.86
C TYR A 104 0.06 14.99 16.87
N THR A 105 0.07 13.66 17.00
CA THR A 105 0.74 12.80 16.02
C THR A 105 0.05 12.86 14.65
N VAL A 106 -1.30 12.89 14.59
CA VAL A 106 -2.04 13.09 13.34
C VAL A 106 -1.76 14.46 12.74
N ILE A 107 -1.79 15.53 13.54
CA ILE A 107 -1.49 16.89 13.06
C ILE A 107 -0.06 16.97 12.51
N LEU A 108 0.93 16.42 13.21
CA LEU A 108 2.32 16.39 12.76
C LEU A 108 2.48 15.60 11.46
N SER A 109 1.81 14.46 11.34
CA SER A 109 1.86 13.65 10.12
C SER A 109 1.23 14.37 8.92
N LEU A 110 0.13 15.09 9.13
CA LEU A 110 -0.48 15.95 8.11
C LEU A 110 0.44 17.12 7.72
N PHE A 111 1.15 17.68 8.69
CA PHE A 111 2.15 18.70 8.42
C PHE A 111 3.29 18.17 7.53
N PHE A 112 3.79 16.94 7.79
CA PHE A 112 4.75 16.30 6.88
C PHE A 112 4.18 16.08 5.48
N MET A 113 2.88 15.83 5.34
CA MET A 113 2.25 15.70 4.03
C MET A 113 2.20 17.02 3.24
N LEU A 114 2.28 18.19 3.88
CA LEU A 114 2.37 19.46 3.16
C LEU A 114 3.68 19.61 2.36
N PHE A 115 4.72 18.84 2.67
CA PHE A 115 5.91 18.78 1.83
C PHE A 115 5.65 18.29 0.41
N GLY A 116 4.53 17.59 0.17
CA GLY A 116 4.05 17.26 -1.16
C GLY A 116 3.69 18.48 -2.03
N ILE A 117 3.37 19.61 -1.41
CA ILE A 117 3.12 20.89 -2.10
C ILE A 117 4.43 21.52 -2.57
N ILE A 118 5.48 21.42 -1.75
CA ILE A 118 6.77 22.10 -1.99
C ILE A 118 7.66 21.26 -2.92
N ALA A 119 7.55 19.94 -2.84
CA ALA A 119 8.41 19.02 -3.57
C ALA A 119 8.52 19.32 -5.09
N PRO A 120 7.42 19.61 -5.83
CA PRO A 120 7.48 19.90 -7.27
C PRO A 120 8.29 21.16 -7.64
N TYR A 121 8.50 22.03 -6.68
CA TYR A 121 9.24 23.29 -6.87
C TYR A 121 10.70 23.21 -6.39
N SER A 122 11.18 22.00 -6.07
CA SER A 122 12.59 21.79 -5.75
C SER A 122 13.47 22.08 -6.96
N PRO A 123 14.62 22.77 -6.77
CA PRO A 123 15.53 23.08 -7.86
C PRO A 123 16.29 21.84 -8.39
N THR A 124 16.31 20.74 -7.64
CA THR A 124 17.05 19.52 -8.01
C THR A 124 16.21 18.27 -7.84
N TYR A 125 16.49 17.26 -8.66
CA TYR A 125 15.83 15.96 -8.56
C TYR A 125 16.04 15.28 -7.18
N ALA A 126 17.24 15.40 -6.61
CA ALA A 126 17.52 14.89 -5.28
C ALA A 126 16.67 15.59 -4.20
N GLY A 127 16.54 16.90 -4.26
CA GLY A 127 15.67 17.68 -3.37
C GLY A 127 14.19 17.27 -3.52
N PHE A 128 13.72 17.07 -4.75
CA PHE A 128 12.39 16.55 -5.03
C PHE A 128 12.16 15.20 -4.33
N ILE A 129 13.09 14.25 -4.44
CA ILE A 129 13.00 12.93 -3.78
C ILE A 129 13.01 13.05 -2.26
N ILE A 130 13.88 13.89 -1.68
CA ILE A 130 13.98 14.10 -0.23
C ILE A 130 12.65 14.66 0.31
N LEU A 131 12.10 15.69 -0.32
CA LEU A 131 10.84 16.29 0.10
C LEU A 131 9.66 15.30 -0.02
N ARG A 132 9.65 14.47 -1.07
CA ARG A 132 8.68 13.37 -1.22
C ARG A 132 8.88 12.27 -0.17
N THR A 133 10.09 12.01 0.26
CA THR A 133 10.36 11.07 1.37
C THR A 133 9.76 11.59 2.67
N ILE A 134 9.91 12.89 2.98
CA ILE A 134 9.27 13.51 4.15
C ILE A 134 7.75 13.44 4.05
N PHE A 135 7.20 13.77 2.88
CA PHE A 135 5.78 13.61 2.59
C PHE A 135 5.30 12.16 2.85
N ALA A 136 6.08 11.16 2.43
CA ALA A 136 5.75 9.75 2.62
C ALA A 136 5.79 9.29 4.07
N ILE A 137 6.67 9.87 4.90
CA ILE A 137 6.67 9.66 6.36
C ILE A 137 5.29 10.03 6.91
N GLY A 138 4.79 11.22 6.60
CA GLY A 138 3.48 11.68 7.03
C GLY A 138 2.33 10.79 6.52
N GLY A 139 2.31 10.54 5.21
CA GLY A 139 1.25 9.73 4.59
C GLY A 139 1.16 8.32 5.16
N THR A 140 2.30 7.70 5.49
CA THR A 140 2.30 6.35 6.07
C THR A 140 1.87 6.35 7.53
N MET A 141 2.18 7.38 8.28
CA MET A 141 1.68 7.49 9.65
C MET A 141 0.14 7.47 9.68
N GLN A 142 -0.55 8.03 8.66
CA GLN A 142 -2.02 8.07 8.62
C GLN A 142 -2.64 6.68 8.68
N ILE A 143 -2.16 5.70 7.90
CA ILE A 143 -2.76 4.36 7.88
C ILE A 143 -2.66 3.65 9.24
N ILE A 144 -1.61 3.91 10.01
CA ILE A 144 -1.42 3.34 11.34
C ILE A 144 -2.29 4.09 12.37
N LEU A 145 -2.41 5.41 12.23
CA LEU A 145 -3.22 6.27 13.11
C LEU A 145 -4.73 6.00 13.02
N ILE A 146 -5.20 5.29 11.99
CA ILE A 146 -6.58 4.79 11.91
C ILE A 146 -6.89 3.83 13.07
N GLN A 147 -5.96 2.93 13.41
CA GLN A 147 -6.21 1.83 14.34
C GLN A 147 -6.61 2.27 15.76
N PRO A 148 -5.94 3.26 16.41
CA PRO A 148 -6.38 3.79 17.69
C PRO A 148 -7.80 4.37 17.66
N VAL A 149 -8.21 5.04 16.58
CA VAL A 149 -9.58 5.58 16.45
C VAL A 149 -10.58 4.44 16.37
N VAL A 150 -10.37 3.48 15.47
CA VAL A 150 -11.23 2.30 15.30
C VAL A 150 -11.33 1.53 16.63
N SER A 151 -10.21 1.34 17.32
CA SER A 151 -10.12 0.60 18.57
C SER A 151 -10.92 1.24 19.72
N ASN A 152 -10.95 2.58 19.82
CA ASN A 152 -11.54 3.28 20.95
C ASN A 152 -12.99 3.72 20.73
N TYR A 153 -13.37 4.08 19.50
CA TYR A 153 -14.69 4.67 19.22
C TYR A 153 -15.74 3.67 18.73
N LEU A 154 -15.30 2.49 18.24
CA LEU A 154 -16.18 1.54 17.59
C LEU A 154 -16.38 0.28 18.44
N ASN A 155 -17.60 -0.26 18.40
CA ASN A 155 -17.90 -1.57 19.00
C ASN A 155 -17.39 -2.71 18.09
N GLN A 156 -17.43 -3.95 18.58
CA GLN A 156 -16.83 -5.11 17.88
C GLN A 156 -17.39 -5.34 16.47
N ARG A 157 -18.72 -5.14 16.28
CA ARG A 157 -19.35 -5.28 14.96
C ARG A 157 -18.93 -4.17 14.01
N GLN A 158 -18.89 -2.93 14.50
CA GLN A 158 -18.47 -1.76 13.74
C GLN A 158 -16.98 -1.85 13.35
N LYS A 159 -16.11 -2.32 14.25
CA LYS A 159 -14.68 -2.56 13.96
C LYS A 159 -14.50 -3.53 12.79
N ALA A 160 -15.22 -4.64 12.80
CA ALA A 160 -15.13 -5.64 11.74
C ALA A 160 -15.49 -5.07 10.36
N VAL A 161 -16.48 -4.18 10.29
CA VAL A 161 -16.90 -3.52 9.06
C VAL A 161 -15.90 -2.43 8.64
N ILE A 162 -15.61 -1.49 9.52
CA ILE A 162 -14.76 -0.32 9.22
C ILE A 162 -13.31 -0.72 8.90
N SER A 163 -12.78 -1.76 9.55
CA SER A 163 -11.45 -2.28 9.22
C SER A 163 -11.36 -2.86 7.81
N GLN A 164 -12.46 -3.34 7.25
CA GLN A 164 -12.51 -3.82 5.87
C GLN A 164 -12.59 -2.67 4.85
N PHE A 165 -13.22 -1.55 5.23
CA PHE A 165 -13.32 -0.38 4.36
C PHE A 165 -12.06 0.51 4.37
N SER A 166 -11.28 0.52 5.46
CA SER A 166 -10.07 1.33 5.55
C SER A 166 -9.07 1.08 4.42
N PRO A 167 -8.83 -0.17 3.96
CA PRO A 167 -7.96 -0.46 2.83
C PRO A 167 -8.44 0.08 1.48
N PHE A 168 -9.73 0.34 1.27
CA PHE A 168 -10.30 0.76 -0.03
C PHE A 168 -9.75 2.09 -0.54
N PHE A 169 -9.28 2.95 0.34
CA PHE A 169 -8.79 4.27 -0.05
C PHE A 169 -7.45 4.22 -0.77
N TYR A 170 -6.71 3.10 -0.64
CA TYR A 170 -5.52 2.88 -1.46
C TYR A 170 -5.89 2.66 -2.94
N PRO A 171 -6.74 1.69 -3.33
CA PRO A 171 -7.09 1.50 -4.73
C PRO A 171 -7.92 2.66 -5.28
N ILE A 172 -8.78 3.30 -4.50
CA ILE A 172 -9.50 4.49 -4.96
C ILE A 172 -8.49 5.56 -5.38
N GLY A 173 -7.54 5.90 -4.51
CA GLY A 173 -6.50 6.87 -4.83
C GLY A 173 -5.67 6.45 -6.05
N THR A 174 -5.32 5.18 -6.16
CA THR A 174 -4.52 4.65 -7.27
C THR A 174 -5.30 4.64 -8.60
N ILE A 175 -6.58 4.22 -8.60
CA ILE A 175 -7.43 4.24 -9.81
C ILE A 175 -7.59 5.66 -10.32
N ILE A 176 -7.86 6.64 -9.44
CA ILE A 176 -7.94 8.05 -9.81
C ILE A 176 -6.67 8.49 -10.55
N THR A 177 -5.50 8.02 -10.16
CA THR A 177 -4.23 8.36 -10.81
C THR A 177 -3.99 7.65 -12.13
N LEU A 178 -4.60 6.48 -12.33
CA LEU A 178 -4.45 5.70 -13.56
C LEU A 178 -5.40 6.15 -14.67
N ILE A 179 -6.60 6.60 -14.34
CA ILE A 179 -7.63 6.99 -15.32
C ILE A 179 -7.09 7.95 -16.37
N PRO A 180 -6.37 9.04 -16.03
CA PRO A 180 -5.81 9.95 -17.03
C PRO A 180 -4.84 9.29 -18.01
N PHE A 181 -4.18 8.21 -17.60
CA PHE A 181 -3.13 7.53 -18.36
C PHE A 181 -3.55 6.16 -18.92
N ALA A 182 -4.81 5.83 -18.84
CA ALA A 182 -5.39 4.58 -19.37
C ALA A 182 -5.93 4.70 -20.81
N GLY A 183 -5.59 5.77 -21.53
CA GLY A 183 -6.10 6.02 -22.87
C GLY A 183 -7.56 6.52 -22.93
N ILE A 184 -8.26 6.58 -21.79
CA ILE A 184 -9.70 6.92 -21.71
C ILE A 184 -9.95 8.39 -22.07
N ILE A 185 -9.03 9.29 -21.66
CA ILE A 185 -9.19 10.75 -21.86
C ILE A 185 -8.42 11.31 -23.06
N GLY A 186 -7.81 10.42 -23.87
CA GLY A 186 -7.05 10.81 -25.05
C GLY A 186 -5.62 11.28 -24.77
N GLN A 187 -4.80 11.30 -25.83
CA GLN A 187 -3.35 11.60 -25.73
C GLN A 187 -3.06 13.07 -25.39
N GLU A 188 -3.88 13.98 -25.89
CA GLU A 188 -3.72 15.43 -25.63
C GLU A 188 -3.92 15.74 -24.14
N ALA A 189 -4.94 15.15 -23.53
CA ALA A 189 -5.16 15.31 -22.10
C ALA A 189 -4.03 14.68 -21.27
N GLN A 190 -3.52 13.51 -21.65
CA GLN A 190 -2.34 12.91 -21.02
C GLN A 190 -1.12 13.83 -21.09
N LYS A 191 -0.91 14.45 -22.25
CA LYS A 191 0.17 15.43 -22.46
C LYS A 191 -0.04 16.64 -21.54
N ALA A 192 -1.25 17.21 -21.51
CA ALA A 192 -1.56 18.34 -20.64
C ALA A 192 -1.29 18.03 -19.16
N PHE A 193 -1.63 16.83 -18.67
CA PHE A 193 -1.30 16.40 -17.31
C PHE A 193 0.23 16.37 -17.06
N ARG A 194 1.01 15.88 -18.03
CA ARG A 194 2.48 15.82 -17.93
C ARG A 194 3.11 17.20 -17.98
N ASP A 195 2.65 18.06 -18.85
CA ASP A 195 3.19 19.42 -19.01
C ASP A 195 2.87 20.28 -17.78
N ASN A 196 1.74 20.03 -17.12
CA ASN A 196 1.31 20.73 -15.91
C ASN A 196 1.53 19.91 -14.61
N TRP A 197 2.52 19.01 -14.58
CA TRP A 197 2.74 18.09 -13.46
C TRP A 197 2.89 18.79 -12.10
N GLN A 198 3.49 19.98 -12.05
CA GLN A 198 3.64 20.77 -10.83
C GLN A 198 2.29 21.22 -10.27
N ILE A 199 1.38 21.67 -11.15
CA ILE A 199 0.03 22.08 -10.77
C ILE A 199 -0.77 20.90 -10.26
N VAL A 200 -0.64 19.73 -10.89
CA VAL A 200 -1.31 18.49 -10.42
C VAL A 200 -0.86 18.15 -9.00
N PHE A 201 0.44 18.17 -8.72
CA PHE A 201 0.92 17.93 -7.35
C PHE A 201 0.50 19.01 -6.36
N LEU A 202 0.48 20.29 -6.77
CA LEU A 202 0.00 21.40 -5.95
C LEU A 202 -1.45 21.19 -5.53
N VAL A 203 -2.33 20.90 -6.50
CA VAL A 203 -3.76 20.68 -6.24
C VAL A 203 -3.97 19.52 -5.28
N ILE A 204 -3.32 18.37 -5.53
CA ILE A 204 -3.42 17.21 -4.66
C ILE A 204 -2.86 17.52 -3.26
N GLY A 205 -1.74 18.23 -3.19
CA GLY A 205 -1.13 18.63 -1.92
C GLY A 205 -2.04 19.55 -1.11
N LEU A 206 -2.71 20.52 -1.75
CA LEU A 206 -3.65 21.43 -1.11
C LEU A 206 -4.86 20.72 -0.49
N LEU A 207 -5.31 19.59 -1.07
CA LEU A 207 -6.36 18.76 -0.46
C LEU A 207 -5.98 18.29 0.96
N THR A 208 -4.70 18.22 1.31
CA THR A 208 -4.25 17.86 2.67
C THR A 208 -4.67 18.90 3.73
N LEU A 209 -4.94 20.13 3.33
CA LEU A 209 -5.44 21.16 4.25
C LEU A 209 -6.83 20.80 4.82
N ILE A 210 -7.65 20.07 4.07
CA ILE A 210 -8.98 19.64 4.52
C ILE A 210 -8.88 18.76 5.78
N PRO A 211 -8.19 17.61 5.75
CA PRO A 211 -8.05 16.78 6.95
C PRO A 211 -7.20 17.47 8.03
N LEU A 212 -6.25 18.34 7.68
CA LEU A 212 -5.43 19.07 8.66
C LEU A 212 -6.31 20.02 9.49
N ILE A 213 -7.07 20.90 8.84
CA ILE A 213 -7.99 21.83 9.51
C ILE A 213 -9.06 21.05 10.27
N GLY A 214 -9.66 20.05 9.61
CA GLY A 214 -10.66 19.18 10.23
C GLY A 214 -10.14 18.51 11.51
N TYR A 215 -8.90 18.00 11.50
CA TYR A 215 -8.33 17.34 12.68
C TYR A 215 -7.87 18.31 13.77
N ILE A 216 -7.44 19.51 13.43
CA ILE A 216 -7.15 20.57 14.42
C ILE A 216 -8.41 20.90 15.21
N ILE A 217 -9.56 21.07 14.51
CA ILE A 217 -10.84 21.47 15.11
C ILE A 217 -11.49 20.28 15.85
N LEU A 218 -11.68 19.15 15.17
CA LEU A 218 -12.49 18.03 15.64
C LEU A 218 -11.69 16.98 16.42
N GLY A 219 -10.36 16.93 16.24
CA GLY A 219 -9.49 15.93 16.86
C GLY A 219 -9.58 15.95 18.38
N THR A 220 -9.73 14.78 18.99
CA THR A 220 -9.82 14.58 20.44
C THR A 220 -8.56 13.96 21.00
N LYS A 221 -8.32 14.14 22.29
CA LYS A 221 -7.20 13.56 23.04
C LYS A 221 -7.64 12.29 23.78
N PHE A 222 -8.39 11.41 23.11
CA PHE A 222 -9.01 10.24 23.72
C PHE A 222 -7.99 9.26 24.35
N ASP A 223 -6.79 9.18 23.82
CA ASP A 223 -5.69 8.37 24.31
C ASP A 223 -5.15 8.83 25.68
N LEU A 224 -5.42 10.09 26.04
CA LEU A 224 -5.05 10.69 27.32
C LEU A 224 -6.19 10.68 28.36
N TYR A 225 -7.31 10.02 28.08
CA TYR A 225 -8.37 9.87 29.07
C TYR A 225 -7.90 9.02 30.25
N PRO A 226 -8.31 9.34 31.49
CA PRO A 226 -7.87 8.63 32.69
C PRO A 226 -8.02 7.11 32.60
N SER A 227 -9.16 6.63 32.06
CA SER A 227 -9.43 5.22 31.82
C SER A 227 -8.42 4.55 30.87
N ASN A 228 -7.94 5.26 29.86
CA ASN A 228 -6.95 4.75 28.90
C ASN A 228 -5.52 4.82 29.46
N ILE A 229 -5.21 5.86 30.25
CA ILE A 229 -3.92 5.98 30.95
C ILE A 229 -3.76 4.85 31.97
N GLU A 230 -4.81 4.53 32.73
CA GLU A 230 -4.78 3.43 33.70
C GLU A 230 -4.54 2.07 33.03
N LYS A 231 -5.24 1.79 31.91
CA LYS A 231 -4.99 0.59 31.09
C LYS A 231 -3.55 0.53 30.60
N ARG A 232 -3.00 1.67 30.18
CA ARG A 232 -1.61 1.76 29.70
C ARG A 232 -0.59 1.52 30.83
N ASN A 233 -0.83 2.04 32.03
CA ASN A 233 0.08 1.89 33.17
C ASN A 233 0.10 0.45 33.73
N LYS A 234 -0.99 -0.29 33.56
CA LYS A 234 -1.09 -1.72 33.92
C LYS A 234 -0.39 -2.65 32.94
N GLN A 235 0.04 -2.13 31.78
CA GLN A 235 0.70 -2.93 30.74
C GLN A 235 2.22 -2.90 30.91
N GLU A 236 2.87 -4.02 30.57
CA GLU A 236 4.33 -4.09 30.52
C GLU A 236 4.92 -2.98 29.64
N LYS A 237 6.06 -2.43 30.06
CA LYS A 237 6.82 -1.46 29.27
C LYS A 237 7.29 -2.12 27.97
N LEU A 238 6.54 -1.94 26.90
CA LEU A 238 6.91 -2.41 25.59
C LEU A 238 8.11 -1.62 25.06
N SER A 239 9.19 -2.31 24.76
CA SER A 239 10.37 -1.71 24.11
C SER A 239 10.58 -2.31 22.72
N LEU A 240 11.14 -1.52 21.79
CA LEU A 240 11.53 -2.01 20.46
C LEU A 240 12.44 -3.25 20.56
N ALA A 241 13.40 -3.23 21.48
CA ALA A 241 14.33 -4.33 21.69
C ALA A 241 13.62 -5.65 22.03
N THR A 242 12.52 -5.60 22.80
CA THR A 242 11.75 -6.79 23.17
C THR A 242 11.11 -7.42 21.92
N PHE A 243 10.59 -6.59 21.00
CA PHE A 243 9.97 -7.10 19.77
C PHE A 243 11.01 -7.64 18.78
N PHE A 244 12.17 -7.00 18.65
CA PHE A 244 13.25 -7.51 17.78
C PHE A 244 13.78 -8.87 18.21
N LYS A 245 13.71 -9.18 19.51
CA LYS A 245 14.10 -10.50 20.05
C LYS A 245 13.05 -11.60 19.81
N GLN A 246 11.82 -11.24 19.48
CA GLN A 246 10.74 -12.21 19.24
C GLN A 246 10.80 -12.76 17.82
N LYS A 247 10.92 -14.07 17.66
CA LYS A 247 10.91 -14.75 16.34
C LYS A 247 9.64 -14.42 15.53
N ASP A 248 8.51 -14.35 16.20
CA ASP A 248 7.23 -14.04 15.56
C ASP A 248 7.24 -12.68 14.82
N THR A 249 7.98 -11.68 15.31
CA THR A 249 8.14 -10.37 14.63
C THR A 249 8.77 -10.53 13.26
N TRP A 250 9.79 -11.38 13.13
CA TRP A 250 10.46 -11.65 11.87
C TRP A 250 9.59 -12.45 10.91
N TYR A 251 8.84 -13.43 11.41
CA TYR A 251 7.89 -14.19 10.58
C TYR A 251 6.78 -13.29 10.03
N TRP A 252 6.27 -12.38 10.85
CA TRP A 252 5.33 -11.36 10.42
C TRP A 252 5.94 -10.42 9.36
N THR A 253 7.18 -10.02 9.53
CA THR A 253 7.90 -9.18 8.57
C THR A 253 8.03 -9.86 7.21
N ILE A 254 8.38 -11.15 7.20
CA ILE A 254 8.46 -11.95 5.97
C ILE A 254 7.10 -12.03 5.30
N LEU A 255 6.06 -12.38 6.06
CA LEU A 255 4.70 -12.45 5.53
C LEU A 255 4.25 -11.13 4.91
N TYR A 256 4.41 -10.06 5.66
CA TYR A 256 3.92 -8.74 5.24
C TYR A 256 4.75 -8.16 4.10
N GLY A 257 6.07 -8.24 4.16
CA GLY A 257 6.97 -7.76 3.11
C GLY A 257 6.73 -8.47 1.77
N SER A 258 6.56 -9.79 1.80
CA SER A 258 6.26 -10.58 0.59
C SER A 258 4.87 -10.31 0.03
N TRP A 259 3.87 -10.14 0.91
CA TRP A 259 2.54 -9.73 0.47
C TRP A 259 2.57 -8.33 -0.18
N LEU A 260 3.35 -7.39 0.35
CA LEU A 260 3.55 -6.08 -0.28
C LEU A 260 4.14 -6.21 -1.69
N VAL A 261 5.10 -7.12 -1.90
CA VAL A 261 5.61 -7.42 -3.23
C VAL A 261 4.47 -7.90 -4.13
N ALA A 262 3.67 -8.85 -3.69
CA ALA A 262 2.58 -9.41 -4.48
C ALA A 262 1.54 -8.37 -4.91
N VAL A 263 1.27 -7.34 -4.09
CA VAL A 263 0.25 -6.32 -4.39
C VAL A 263 0.78 -5.05 -5.05
N VAL A 264 2.04 -4.68 -4.81
CA VAL A 264 2.59 -3.40 -5.30
C VAL A 264 3.45 -3.59 -6.55
N PHE A 265 4.19 -4.68 -6.67
CA PHE A 265 5.07 -4.91 -7.83
C PHE A 265 4.32 -5.02 -9.15
N PRO A 266 3.16 -5.70 -9.24
CA PRO A 266 2.38 -5.69 -10.46
C PRO A 266 2.07 -4.29 -10.94
N PHE A 267 1.72 -3.40 -10.02
CA PHE A 267 1.47 -2.00 -10.33
C PHE A 267 2.72 -1.24 -10.78
N THR A 268 3.87 -1.51 -10.14
CA THR A 268 5.12 -0.77 -10.39
C THR A 268 5.87 -1.31 -11.61
N PHE A 269 5.88 -2.62 -11.80
CA PHE A 269 6.76 -3.29 -12.77
C PHE A 269 6.04 -3.94 -13.95
N SER A 270 4.71 -4.15 -13.92
CA SER A 270 4.05 -4.84 -15.03
C SER A 270 4.23 -4.12 -16.37
N LYS A 271 4.11 -2.79 -16.40
CA LYS A 271 4.31 -2.03 -17.65
C LYS A 271 5.69 -2.30 -18.26
N PRO A 272 6.80 -1.95 -17.59
CA PRO A 272 8.13 -2.13 -18.19
C PRO A 272 8.47 -3.59 -18.47
N ILE A 273 8.01 -4.53 -17.64
CA ILE A 273 8.26 -5.96 -17.85
C ILE A 273 7.45 -6.48 -19.04
N PHE A 274 6.16 -6.19 -19.13
CA PHE A 274 5.29 -6.70 -20.19
C PHE A 274 5.72 -6.19 -21.57
N HIS A 275 6.05 -4.90 -21.69
CA HIS A 275 6.59 -4.37 -22.95
C HIS A 275 7.85 -5.10 -23.40
N ARG A 276 8.78 -5.37 -22.48
CA ARG A 276 10.03 -6.06 -22.80
C ARG A 276 9.83 -7.55 -23.07
N LEU A 277 8.87 -8.20 -22.42
CA LEU A 277 8.55 -9.61 -22.67
C LEU A 277 7.98 -9.86 -24.07
N ILE A 278 7.35 -8.85 -24.68
CA ILE A 278 6.78 -8.95 -26.04
C ILE A 278 7.56 -8.16 -27.09
N GLY A 279 8.65 -7.46 -26.70
CA GLY A 279 9.44 -6.62 -27.60
C GLY A 279 8.73 -5.35 -28.07
N ASP A 280 7.77 -4.82 -27.28
CA ASP A 280 7.02 -3.59 -27.59
C ASP A 280 7.83 -2.35 -27.16
N SER A 281 8.73 -1.87 -28.04
CA SER A 281 9.55 -0.67 -27.80
C SER A 281 8.74 0.62 -27.82
N ASP A 282 7.64 0.65 -28.54
CA ASP A 282 6.86 1.85 -28.82
C ASP A 282 5.77 2.09 -27.77
N GLY A 283 5.51 1.11 -26.90
CA GLY A 283 4.51 1.21 -25.88
C GLY A 283 3.07 1.09 -26.41
N THR A 284 2.89 0.38 -27.51
CA THR A 284 1.59 0.19 -28.20
C THR A 284 0.54 -0.43 -27.27
N PHE A 285 0.95 -1.31 -26.35
CA PHE A 285 0.06 -1.99 -25.41
C PHE A 285 -0.11 -1.25 -24.07
N ASN A 286 0.39 -0.01 -23.93
CA ASN A 286 0.30 0.76 -22.67
C ASN A 286 -1.11 0.86 -22.13
N ASP A 287 -2.09 1.10 -22.98
CA ASP A 287 -3.49 1.26 -22.57
C ASP A 287 -4.06 -0.07 -22.05
N LYS A 288 -3.77 -1.18 -22.72
CA LYS A 288 -4.20 -2.52 -22.28
C LYS A 288 -3.64 -2.90 -20.91
N ILE A 289 -2.34 -2.65 -20.71
CA ILE A 289 -1.68 -2.92 -19.43
C ILE A 289 -2.25 -2.00 -18.34
N SER A 290 -2.56 -0.74 -18.66
CA SER A 290 -3.17 0.20 -17.72
C SER A 290 -4.57 -0.25 -17.31
N VAL A 291 -5.39 -0.71 -18.28
CA VAL A 291 -6.73 -1.24 -17.98
C VAL A 291 -6.64 -2.53 -17.17
N PHE A 292 -5.68 -3.42 -17.47
CA PHE A 292 -5.41 -4.60 -16.63
C PHE A 292 -5.11 -4.21 -15.17
N LEU A 293 -4.29 -3.18 -14.95
CA LEU A 293 -3.99 -2.68 -13.60
C LEU A 293 -5.23 -2.06 -12.92
N ILE A 294 -6.12 -1.42 -13.69
CA ILE A 294 -7.40 -0.94 -13.16
C ILE A 294 -8.28 -2.11 -12.72
N PHE A 295 -8.38 -3.18 -13.52
CA PHE A 295 -9.10 -4.40 -13.16
C PHE A 295 -8.49 -5.07 -11.92
N PHE A 296 -7.17 -5.14 -11.84
CA PHE A 296 -6.46 -5.63 -10.64
C PHE A 296 -6.82 -4.83 -9.39
N LEU A 297 -6.83 -3.51 -9.48
CA LEU A 297 -7.21 -2.64 -8.36
C LEU A 297 -8.71 -2.69 -8.06
N ALA A 298 -9.56 -2.82 -9.10
CA ALA A 298 -11.01 -2.99 -8.93
C ALA A 298 -11.35 -4.28 -8.16
N GLY A 299 -10.52 -5.32 -8.29
CA GLY A 299 -10.64 -6.54 -7.48
C GLY A 299 -10.63 -6.30 -5.99
N MET A 300 -9.98 -5.24 -5.52
CA MET A 300 -10.01 -4.85 -4.11
C MET A 300 -11.41 -4.46 -3.61
N PHE A 301 -12.27 -3.90 -4.45
CA PHE A 301 -13.64 -3.57 -4.04
C PHE A 301 -14.49 -4.83 -3.87
N LEU A 302 -14.24 -5.86 -4.68
CA LEU A 302 -14.93 -7.15 -4.59
C LEU A 302 -14.32 -8.06 -3.52
N GLY A 303 -13.02 -7.90 -3.24
CA GLY A 303 -12.26 -8.73 -2.30
C GLY A 303 -12.88 -8.84 -0.91
N PRO A 304 -13.26 -7.76 -0.22
CA PRO A 304 -13.93 -7.83 1.08
C PRO A 304 -15.29 -8.51 1.06
N PHE A 305 -16.03 -8.41 -0.04
CA PHE A 305 -17.33 -9.09 -0.17
C PHE A 305 -17.18 -10.58 -0.47
N THR A 306 -16.07 -10.99 -1.08
CA THR A 306 -15.78 -12.40 -1.38
C THR A 306 -14.88 -13.00 -0.30
N ILE A 307 -13.61 -12.64 -0.28
CA ILE A 307 -12.60 -13.17 0.64
C ILE A 307 -12.88 -12.75 2.09
N GLY A 308 -13.28 -11.49 2.30
CA GLY A 308 -13.64 -10.96 3.63
C GLY A 308 -14.87 -11.65 4.21
N LEU A 309 -15.92 -11.91 3.42
CA LEU A 309 -17.11 -12.64 3.87
C LEU A 309 -16.79 -14.11 4.18
N LEU A 310 -15.93 -14.74 3.39
CA LEU A 310 -15.46 -16.10 3.69
C LEU A 310 -14.70 -16.17 5.01
N SER A 311 -14.09 -15.08 5.46
CA SER A 311 -13.43 -15.02 6.77
C SER A 311 -14.39 -15.10 7.97
N LYS A 312 -15.71 -14.90 7.77
CA LYS A 312 -16.74 -15.16 8.80
C LYS A 312 -16.78 -16.62 9.21
N TYR A 313 -16.45 -17.50 8.27
CA TYR A 313 -16.31 -18.90 8.58
C TYR A 313 -15.03 -19.11 9.36
N GLN A 314 -15.10 -19.94 10.40
CA GLN A 314 -13.98 -20.20 11.30
C GLN A 314 -12.97 -21.13 10.63
N LEU A 315 -12.26 -20.60 9.65
CA LEU A 315 -11.18 -21.27 8.96
C LEU A 315 -9.86 -20.96 9.65
N GLN A 316 -8.97 -21.94 9.72
CA GLN A 316 -7.60 -21.74 10.18
C GLN A 316 -6.92 -20.68 9.33
N ARG A 317 -6.52 -19.57 9.94
CA ARG A 317 -6.05 -18.35 9.27
C ARG A 317 -4.81 -18.60 8.41
N ARG A 318 -3.86 -19.36 8.90
CA ARG A 318 -2.61 -19.65 8.18
C ARG A 318 -2.88 -20.28 6.81
N LYS A 319 -3.65 -21.37 6.77
CA LYS A 319 -3.96 -22.08 5.51
C LYS A 319 -4.80 -21.21 4.59
N TYR A 320 -5.78 -20.49 5.13
CA TYR A 320 -6.64 -19.61 4.37
C TYR A 320 -5.84 -18.51 3.66
N ILE A 321 -5.01 -17.76 4.42
CA ILE A 321 -4.20 -16.66 3.87
C ILE A 321 -3.21 -17.19 2.83
N SER A 322 -2.50 -18.28 3.13
CA SER A 322 -1.53 -18.88 2.20
C SER A 322 -2.18 -19.30 0.88
N THR A 323 -3.34 -19.99 0.96
CA THR A 323 -4.07 -20.43 -0.25
C THR A 323 -4.51 -19.25 -1.11
N ILE A 324 -5.06 -18.19 -0.48
CA ILE A 324 -5.56 -17.03 -1.22
C ILE A 324 -4.41 -16.26 -1.87
N ILE A 325 -3.28 -16.04 -1.17
CA ILE A 325 -2.11 -15.37 -1.77
C ILE A 325 -1.57 -16.20 -2.94
N THR A 326 -1.40 -17.51 -2.76
CA THR A 326 -0.90 -18.39 -3.82
C THR A 326 -1.83 -18.38 -5.04
N LEU A 327 -3.15 -18.40 -4.83
CA LEU A 327 -4.12 -18.30 -5.91
C LEU A 327 -4.03 -16.95 -6.65
N GLY A 328 -3.85 -15.85 -5.92
CA GLY A 328 -3.66 -14.53 -6.52
C GLY A 328 -2.39 -14.45 -7.37
N VAL A 329 -1.28 -15.01 -6.90
CA VAL A 329 -0.02 -15.10 -7.67
C VAL A 329 -0.20 -16.00 -8.90
N PHE A 330 -0.93 -17.11 -8.77
CA PHE A 330 -1.26 -17.98 -9.91
C PHE A 330 -2.05 -17.23 -10.99
N PHE A 331 -3.04 -16.41 -10.63
CA PHE A 331 -3.76 -15.58 -11.61
C PHE A 331 -2.84 -14.55 -12.28
N TYR A 332 -1.86 -14.00 -11.56
CA TYR A 332 -0.86 -13.10 -12.17
C TYR A 332 0.00 -13.82 -13.21
N VAL A 333 0.46 -15.03 -12.89
CA VAL A 333 1.22 -15.86 -13.84
C VAL A 333 0.37 -16.17 -15.08
N LEU A 334 -0.87 -16.58 -14.88
CA LEU A 334 -1.80 -16.89 -15.98
C LEU A 334 -2.06 -15.66 -16.86
N ALA A 335 -2.28 -14.51 -16.26
CA ALA A 335 -2.46 -13.24 -16.97
C ALA A 335 -1.23 -12.90 -17.82
N THR A 336 -0.03 -13.05 -17.28
CA THR A 336 1.21 -12.82 -18.02
C THR A 336 1.38 -13.78 -19.19
N VAL A 337 1.07 -15.07 -18.99
CA VAL A 337 1.12 -16.07 -20.08
C VAL A 337 0.11 -15.71 -21.19
N VAL A 338 -1.12 -15.35 -20.85
CA VAL A 338 -2.14 -14.93 -21.82
C VAL A 338 -1.69 -13.66 -22.55
N PHE A 339 -1.12 -12.69 -21.83
CA PHE A 339 -0.61 -11.46 -22.44
C PHE A 339 0.51 -11.77 -23.42
N VAL A 340 1.55 -12.47 -23.00
CA VAL A 340 2.75 -12.75 -23.82
C VAL A 340 2.43 -13.64 -25.02
N LEU A 341 1.59 -14.68 -24.86
CA LEU A 341 1.35 -15.67 -25.90
C LEU A 341 0.21 -15.31 -26.87
N LYS A 342 -0.72 -14.45 -26.47
CA LYS A 342 -1.93 -14.13 -27.23
C LYS A 342 -2.08 -12.63 -27.49
N VAL A 343 -2.25 -11.81 -26.46
CA VAL A 343 -2.58 -10.39 -26.60
C VAL A 343 -1.43 -9.62 -27.23
N GLY A 344 -0.22 -9.77 -26.70
CA GLY A 344 0.97 -9.02 -27.12
C GLY A 344 1.55 -9.45 -28.48
N LYS A 345 1.08 -10.55 -29.07
CA LYS A 345 1.51 -11.00 -30.40
C LYS A 345 0.73 -10.40 -31.55
N ASN A 346 -0.42 -9.80 -31.28
CA ASN A 346 -1.28 -9.25 -32.32
C ASN A 346 -1.53 -7.75 -32.08
N TYR A 347 -0.94 -6.91 -32.92
CA TYR A 347 -1.10 -5.45 -32.85
C TYR A 347 -2.55 -4.98 -32.99
N GLU A 348 -3.42 -5.74 -33.67
CA GLU A 348 -4.83 -5.39 -33.77
C GLU A 348 -5.49 -5.41 -32.37
N TYR A 349 -5.05 -6.31 -31.48
CA TYR A 349 -5.56 -6.39 -30.11
C TYR A 349 -5.13 -5.18 -29.27
N ALA A 350 -4.08 -4.46 -29.64
CA ALA A 350 -3.70 -3.25 -28.91
C ALA A 350 -4.78 -2.16 -28.96
N LYS A 351 -5.50 -2.05 -30.09
CA LYS A 351 -6.49 -0.99 -30.36
C LYS A 351 -7.94 -1.43 -30.11
N SER A 352 -8.22 -2.75 -30.14
CA SER A 352 -9.58 -3.26 -30.03
C SER A 352 -9.80 -4.03 -28.72
N TYR A 353 -11.05 -4.09 -28.24
CA TYR A 353 -11.49 -4.89 -27.10
C TYR A 353 -12.50 -5.96 -27.55
N THR A 354 -12.45 -6.34 -28.82
CA THR A 354 -13.42 -7.29 -29.40
C THR A 354 -13.00 -8.74 -29.22
N ASP A 355 -11.72 -8.99 -28.89
CA ASP A 355 -11.20 -10.35 -28.76
C ASP A 355 -11.36 -10.91 -27.33
N GLY A 356 -11.60 -12.22 -27.25
CA GLY A 356 -11.80 -12.92 -25.98
C GLY A 356 -10.52 -13.03 -25.12
N TRP A 357 -9.33 -12.99 -25.76
CA TRP A 357 -8.06 -13.09 -25.03
C TRP A 357 -7.76 -11.84 -24.22
N THR A 358 -8.07 -10.65 -24.77
CA THR A 358 -7.98 -9.38 -24.03
C THR A 358 -8.91 -9.40 -22.81
N TRP A 359 -10.16 -9.85 -22.96
CA TRP A 359 -11.07 -9.94 -21.83
C TRP A 359 -10.60 -10.96 -20.79
N LEU A 360 -10.11 -12.13 -21.23
CA LEU A 360 -9.52 -13.10 -20.31
C LEU A 360 -8.35 -12.51 -19.52
N PHE A 361 -7.45 -11.78 -20.18
CA PHE A 361 -6.34 -11.08 -19.53
C PHE A 361 -6.82 -10.11 -18.46
N LEU A 362 -7.83 -9.28 -18.77
CA LEU A 362 -8.39 -8.30 -17.85
C LEU A 362 -9.08 -8.98 -16.65
N PHE A 363 -9.90 -10.03 -16.88
CA PHE A 363 -10.56 -10.76 -15.80
C PHE A 363 -9.56 -11.50 -14.90
N LEU A 364 -8.48 -12.03 -15.44
CA LEU A 364 -7.40 -12.60 -14.61
C LEU A 364 -6.79 -11.55 -13.68
N GLY A 365 -6.64 -10.30 -14.15
CA GLY A 365 -6.27 -9.16 -13.31
C GLY A 365 -7.28 -8.89 -12.18
N LEU A 366 -8.57 -8.94 -12.49
CA LEU A 366 -9.63 -8.78 -11.50
C LEU A 366 -9.57 -9.88 -10.42
N PHE A 367 -9.48 -11.15 -10.82
CA PHE A 367 -9.37 -12.27 -9.87
C PHE A 367 -8.10 -12.23 -9.02
N MET A 368 -6.98 -11.83 -9.63
CA MET A 368 -5.74 -11.54 -8.92
C MET A 368 -5.97 -10.50 -7.83
N GLY A 369 -6.66 -9.40 -8.17
CA GLY A 369 -6.98 -8.31 -7.24
C GLY A 369 -7.91 -8.75 -6.11
N ILE A 370 -8.96 -9.51 -6.43
CA ILE A 370 -9.87 -10.10 -5.44
C ILE A 370 -9.10 -10.91 -4.40
N CYS A 371 -8.15 -11.72 -4.84
CA CYS A 371 -7.34 -12.55 -3.92
C CYS A 371 -6.34 -11.71 -3.13
N LEU A 372 -5.46 -10.98 -3.81
CA LEU A 372 -4.30 -10.32 -3.18
C LEU A 372 -4.68 -9.12 -2.32
N TRP A 373 -5.65 -8.32 -2.75
CA TRP A 373 -6.14 -7.19 -1.96
C TRP A 373 -7.23 -7.60 -0.98
N GLY A 374 -8.11 -8.55 -1.36
CA GLY A 374 -9.19 -9.01 -0.50
C GLY A 374 -8.71 -9.67 0.79
N ILE A 375 -7.54 -10.31 0.78
CA ILE A 375 -6.96 -10.93 1.98
C ILE A 375 -6.37 -9.92 2.97
N GLN A 376 -6.15 -8.66 2.56
CA GLN A 376 -5.54 -7.63 3.39
C GLN A 376 -6.26 -7.43 4.71
N GLY A 377 -7.58 -7.33 4.68
CA GLY A 377 -8.38 -7.14 5.89
C GLY A 377 -8.23 -8.29 6.90
N VAL A 378 -8.14 -9.52 6.38
CA VAL A 378 -7.91 -10.72 7.21
C VAL A 378 -6.51 -10.70 7.82
N MET A 379 -5.49 -10.32 7.05
CA MET A 379 -4.11 -10.20 7.53
C MET A 379 -3.97 -9.12 8.59
N LEU A 380 -4.59 -7.96 8.40
CA LEU A 380 -4.57 -6.86 9.36
C LEU A 380 -5.27 -7.20 10.67
N ASN A 381 -6.27 -8.09 10.65
CA ASN A 381 -6.96 -8.55 11.85
C ASN A 381 -6.20 -9.67 12.60
N LEU A 382 -5.32 -10.39 11.93
CA LEU A 382 -4.63 -11.55 12.49
C LEU A 382 -3.90 -11.27 13.82
N PRO A 383 -3.15 -10.17 14.01
CA PRO A 383 -2.53 -9.83 15.30
C PRO A 383 -3.52 -9.61 16.44
N HIS A 384 -4.75 -9.21 16.12
CA HIS A 384 -5.81 -9.04 17.15
C HIS A 384 -6.43 -10.36 17.60
N GLU A 385 -6.28 -11.43 16.84
CA GLU A 385 -6.83 -12.75 17.13
C GLU A 385 -5.95 -13.56 18.10
N TYR A 386 -4.68 -13.17 18.33
CA TYR A 386 -3.80 -13.85 19.28
C TYR A 386 -4.21 -13.61 20.72
N LYS A 387 -4.17 -14.65 21.56
CA LYS A 387 -4.45 -14.56 23.00
C LYS A 387 -3.53 -13.53 23.67
N GLY A 388 -4.11 -12.64 24.49
CA GLY A 388 -3.37 -11.59 25.18
C GLY A 388 -3.00 -10.38 24.32
N SER A 389 -3.54 -10.27 23.09
CA SER A 389 -3.41 -9.07 22.29
C SER A 389 -4.16 -7.91 22.94
N ASN A 390 -3.54 -6.73 22.95
CA ASN A 390 -4.17 -5.50 23.41
C ASN A 390 -3.89 -4.37 22.40
N PRO A 391 -4.70 -3.30 22.34
CA PRO A 391 -4.58 -2.26 21.32
C PRO A 391 -3.18 -1.62 21.22
N TYR A 392 -2.49 -1.43 22.36
CA TYR A 392 -1.14 -0.84 22.37
C TYR A 392 -0.08 -1.78 21.80
N ARG A 393 -0.11 -3.06 22.24
CA ARG A 393 0.81 -4.08 21.74
C ARG A 393 0.62 -4.27 20.24
N VAL A 394 -0.63 -4.37 19.80
CA VAL A 394 -0.97 -4.51 18.38
C VAL A 394 -0.53 -3.29 17.59
N GLY A 395 -0.82 -2.06 18.04
CA GLY A 395 -0.39 -0.85 17.34
C GLY A 395 1.11 -0.72 17.21
N PHE A 396 1.85 -1.04 18.28
CA PHE A 396 3.31 -1.02 18.26
C PHE A 396 3.90 -2.13 17.38
N GLN A 397 3.35 -3.33 17.46
CA GLN A 397 3.74 -4.47 16.63
C GLN A 397 3.47 -4.21 15.15
N PHE A 398 2.31 -3.63 14.81
CA PHE A 398 2.03 -3.21 13.45
C PHE A 398 3.02 -2.17 12.93
N GLY A 399 3.30 -1.13 13.70
CA GLY A 399 4.28 -0.11 13.30
C GLY A 399 5.63 -0.72 12.95
N LEU A 400 6.09 -1.68 13.74
CA LEU A 400 7.36 -2.38 13.52
C LEU A 400 7.30 -3.33 12.29
N ILE A 401 6.26 -4.16 12.19
CA ILE A 401 6.07 -5.08 11.07
C ILE A 401 5.97 -4.32 9.74
N TRP A 402 5.23 -3.21 9.73
CA TRP A 402 5.12 -2.36 8.56
C TRP A 402 6.46 -1.72 8.22
N GLY A 403 7.18 -1.17 9.20
CA GLY A 403 8.49 -0.56 8.99
C GLY A 403 9.50 -1.55 8.40
N LEU A 404 9.64 -2.71 8.99
CA LEU A 404 10.52 -3.78 8.51
C LEU A 404 10.02 -4.37 7.18
N GLY A 405 8.70 -4.53 7.01
CA GLY A 405 8.10 -5.00 5.77
C GLY A 405 8.40 -4.07 4.60
N TYR A 406 8.29 -2.75 4.79
CA TYR A 406 8.68 -1.78 3.77
C TYR A 406 10.18 -1.75 3.51
N THR A 407 11.02 -2.02 4.51
CA THR A 407 12.47 -2.16 4.31
C THR A 407 12.77 -3.36 3.41
N ALA A 408 12.18 -4.53 3.70
CA ALA A 408 12.32 -5.72 2.88
C ALA A 408 11.77 -5.50 1.45
N PHE A 409 10.62 -4.85 1.34
CA PHE A 409 10.03 -4.45 0.06
C PHE A 409 10.95 -3.53 -0.75
N THR A 410 11.58 -2.53 -0.10
CA THR A 410 12.51 -1.60 -0.77
C THR A 410 13.72 -2.35 -1.32
N ILE A 411 14.30 -3.27 -0.54
CA ILE A 411 15.40 -4.12 -0.98
C ILE A 411 14.98 -4.95 -2.20
N ALA A 412 13.82 -5.60 -2.14
CA ALA A 412 13.28 -6.37 -3.26
C ALA A 412 13.06 -5.49 -4.50
N THR A 413 12.58 -4.24 -4.32
CA THR A 413 12.40 -3.27 -5.41
C THR A 413 13.73 -2.91 -6.07
N ILE A 414 14.79 -2.67 -5.28
CA ILE A 414 16.13 -2.37 -5.80
C ILE A 414 16.66 -3.56 -6.61
N ILE A 415 16.60 -4.78 -6.05
CA ILE A 415 17.06 -5.99 -6.71
C ILE A 415 16.32 -6.20 -8.04
N THR A 416 14.98 -6.10 -8.03
CA THR A 416 14.17 -6.27 -9.23
C THR A 416 14.48 -5.19 -10.27
N SER A 417 14.71 -3.93 -9.85
CA SER A 417 15.09 -2.84 -10.75
C SER A 417 16.44 -3.09 -11.40
N LEU A 418 17.43 -3.56 -10.64
CA LEU A 418 18.77 -3.90 -11.17
C LEU A 418 18.69 -5.03 -12.18
N VAL A 419 17.96 -6.09 -11.89
CA VAL A 419 17.79 -7.23 -12.81
C VAL A 419 17.01 -6.81 -14.05
N ASN A 420 16.00 -5.95 -13.91
CA ASN A 420 15.22 -5.45 -15.05
C ASN A 420 15.99 -4.47 -15.94
N THR A 421 17.19 -4.06 -15.57
CA THR A 421 17.98 -3.07 -16.34
C THR A 421 19.41 -3.54 -16.53
N PRO A 422 19.66 -4.40 -17.52
CA PRO A 422 21.02 -4.81 -17.83
C PRO A 422 21.82 -3.63 -18.38
N PRO A 423 23.10 -3.51 -18.04
CA PRO A 423 23.97 -2.52 -18.61
C PRO A 423 24.14 -2.75 -20.12
N GLY A 424 23.90 -1.71 -20.94
CA GLY A 424 24.26 -1.71 -22.35
C GLY A 424 23.24 -2.28 -23.34
N ILE A 425 22.01 -2.63 -22.92
CA ILE A 425 20.97 -3.02 -23.88
C ILE A 425 20.28 -1.79 -24.47
N ASP A 426 20.41 -1.64 -25.77
CA ASP A 426 19.62 -0.72 -26.57
C ASP A 426 18.20 -1.30 -26.72
N LEU A 427 17.23 -0.75 -25.96
CA LEU A 427 15.83 -1.19 -26.02
C LEU A 427 15.21 -1.08 -27.42
N LYS A 428 15.79 -0.25 -28.32
CA LYS A 428 15.35 -0.11 -29.71
C LYS A 428 15.67 -1.32 -30.57
N LYS A 429 16.55 -2.21 -30.11
CA LYS A 429 16.94 -3.45 -30.84
C LYS A 429 16.14 -4.68 -30.42
N LEU A 430 15.17 -4.55 -29.49
CA LEU A 430 14.27 -5.64 -29.18
C LEU A 430 13.28 -5.84 -30.33
N GLU A 431 13.45 -6.94 -31.06
CA GLU A 431 12.48 -7.37 -32.06
C GLU A 431 11.24 -7.97 -31.43
N LEU A 432 10.07 -7.71 -32.01
CA LEU A 432 8.81 -8.32 -31.62
C LEU A 432 8.98 -9.86 -31.64
N ASN A 433 8.54 -10.53 -30.57
CA ASN A 433 8.64 -11.98 -30.31
C ASN A 433 9.96 -12.48 -29.68
N ASN A 434 10.97 -11.65 -29.44
CA ASN A 434 12.11 -12.03 -28.62
C ASN A 434 11.84 -11.74 -27.16
N VAL A 435 11.69 -12.80 -26.36
CA VAL A 435 11.52 -12.66 -24.90
C VAL A 435 12.81 -12.17 -24.29
N ASP A 436 12.77 -10.97 -23.71
CA ASP A 436 13.91 -10.43 -22.97
C ASP A 436 14.16 -11.23 -21.67
N GLY A 437 15.30 -11.94 -21.62
CA GLY A 437 15.68 -12.76 -20.48
C GLY A 437 15.81 -12.00 -19.15
N TYR A 438 16.18 -10.72 -19.20
CA TYR A 438 16.26 -9.89 -17.99
C TYR A 438 14.87 -9.49 -17.47
N ALA A 439 13.96 -9.15 -18.37
CA ALA A 439 12.57 -8.90 -17.99
C ALA A 439 11.90 -10.17 -17.44
N LEU A 440 12.19 -11.33 -18.04
CA LEU A 440 11.72 -12.62 -17.53
C LEU A 440 12.32 -12.93 -16.14
N GLY A 441 13.63 -12.69 -15.95
CA GLY A 441 14.30 -12.85 -14.66
C GLY A 441 13.71 -11.95 -13.57
N ALA A 442 13.44 -10.67 -13.87
CA ALA A 442 12.77 -9.75 -12.96
C ALA A 442 11.35 -10.23 -12.62
N TYR A 443 10.60 -10.71 -13.60
CA TYR A 443 9.28 -11.28 -13.40
C TYR A 443 9.31 -12.51 -12.48
N ILE A 444 10.23 -13.44 -12.71
CA ILE A 444 10.41 -14.64 -11.86
C ILE A 444 10.75 -14.24 -10.42
N LEU A 445 11.61 -13.24 -10.22
CA LEU A 445 11.92 -12.71 -8.88
C LEU A 445 10.67 -12.17 -8.18
N ILE A 446 9.79 -11.46 -8.89
CA ILE A 446 8.53 -10.96 -8.34
C ILE A 446 7.67 -12.14 -7.85
N ILE A 447 7.55 -13.20 -8.64
CA ILE A 447 6.79 -14.40 -8.26
C ILE A 447 7.40 -15.07 -7.02
N ILE A 448 8.71 -15.27 -7.01
CA ILE A 448 9.41 -15.87 -5.87
C ILE A 448 9.21 -15.04 -4.61
N PHE A 449 9.47 -13.73 -4.64
CA PHE A 449 9.28 -12.85 -3.49
C PHE A 449 7.83 -12.83 -3.00
N SER A 450 6.86 -12.89 -3.90
CA SER A 450 5.44 -12.95 -3.54
C SER A 450 5.06 -14.26 -2.84
N LEU A 451 5.64 -15.39 -3.26
CA LEU A 451 5.38 -16.70 -2.67
C LEU A 451 6.09 -16.94 -1.33
N VAL A 452 7.15 -16.18 -1.00
CA VAL A 452 7.83 -16.24 0.29
C VAL A 452 6.87 -15.91 1.46
N SER A 453 5.79 -15.17 1.22
CA SER A 453 4.73 -14.94 2.20
C SER A 453 4.16 -16.23 2.79
N SER A 454 4.04 -17.28 1.97
CA SER A 454 3.57 -18.60 2.42
C SER A 454 4.52 -19.28 3.40
N ILE A 455 5.83 -19.02 3.28
CA ILE A 455 6.85 -19.50 4.23
C ILE A 455 6.68 -18.80 5.58
N GLY A 456 6.54 -17.48 5.59
CA GLY A 456 6.29 -16.71 6.82
C GLY A 456 5.04 -17.20 7.55
N LEU A 457 3.96 -17.49 6.81
CA LEU A 457 2.73 -18.05 7.38
C LEU A 457 2.93 -19.47 7.94
N ALA A 458 3.77 -20.30 7.31
CA ALA A 458 4.04 -21.64 7.79
C ALA A 458 4.77 -21.64 9.16
N LEU A 459 5.56 -20.61 9.43
CA LEU A 459 6.34 -20.46 10.67
C LEU A 459 5.54 -19.83 11.81
N LEU A 460 4.51 -19.03 11.52
CA LEU A 460 3.65 -18.43 12.53
C LEU A 460 2.76 -19.47 13.23
N LYS A 461 2.44 -19.24 14.51
CA LYS A 461 1.47 -20.06 15.23
C LYS A 461 0.06 -19.75 14.77
N GLU A 462 -0.79 -20.79 14.65
CA GLU A 462 -2.22 -20.57 14.39
C GLU A 462 -2.86 -19.87 15.60
N PRO A 463 -3.48 -18.71 15.45
CA PRO A 463 -4.10 -17.99 16.58
C PRO A 463 -5.30 -18.74 17.17
N ASN A 464 -6.02 -19.45 16.33
CA ASN A 464 -7.22 -20.21 16.71
C ASN A 464 -7.12 -21.66 16.22
N PRO A 465 -6.34 -22.52 16.89
CA PRO A 465 -6.15 -23.91 16.46
C PRO A 465 -7.44 -24.74 16.47
N GLU A 466 -8.46 -24.31 17.24
CA GLU A 466 -9.80 -24.90 17.28
C GLU A 466 -10.61 -24.66 16.01
N TYR A 467 -10.22 -23.71 15.15
CA TYR A 467 -10.89 -23.44 13.90
C TYR A 467 -10.70 -24.57 12.90
N LYS A 468 -11.71 -24.79 12.08
CA LYS A 468 -11.69 -25.90 11.12
C LYS A 468 -10.67 -25.66 10.01
N LYS A 469 -10.06 -26.73 9.58
CA LYS A 469 -9.30 -26.80 8.32
C LYS A 469 -10.25 -26.51 7.15
N LEU A 470 -9.74 -25.93 6.08
CA LEU A 470 -10.44 -25.34 4.91
C LEU A 470 -11.63 -26.18 4.33
N LEU A 471 -11.78 -27.45 4.71
CA LEU A 471 -12.76 -28.37 4.16
C LEU A 471 -14.05 -28.57 5.01
N LYS A 472 -14.12 -27.98 6.21
CA LYS A 472 -15.34 -28.03 7.05
C LYS A 472 -15.62 -26.65 7.65
N ILE A 473 -16.64 -25.95 7.13
CA ILE A 473 -17.00 -24.57 7.46
C ILE A 473 -18.06 -24.56 8.58
N ARG A 474 -17.81 -23.83 9.69
CA ARG A 474 -18.83 -23.53 10.72
C ARG A 474 -19.12 -22.03 10.73
N SER A 475 -20.37 -21.66 10.97
CA SER A 475 -20.76 -20.26 11.09
C SER A 475 -20.44 -19.69 12.49
N PHE A 476 -20.31 -18.36 12.60
CA PHE A 476 -20.06 -17.68 13.87
C PHE A 476 -21.14 -17.99 14.94
N SER A 477 -22.39 -18.19 14.51
CA SER A 477 -23.51 -18.52 15.42
C SER A 477 -23.40 -19.90 16.05
N GLU A 478 -22.72 -20.87 15.43
CA GLU A 478 -22.50 -22.20 16.02
C GLU A 478 -21.44 -22.22 17.10
N ILE A 479 -20.53 -21.22 17.10
CA ILE A 479 -19.42 -21.16 18.06
C ILE A 479 -19.78 -20.35 19.28
N GLU A 480 -20.62 -19.32 19.17
CA GLU A 480 -21.19 -18.66 20.34
C GLU A 480 -22.01 -19.66 21.18
N ARG A 481 -22.59 -20.71 20.55
CA ARG A 481 -23.27 -21.80 21.27
C ARG A 481 -22.32 -22.79 21.97
N ILE A 482 -21.07 -22.94 21.50
CA ILE A 482 -20.07 -23.84 22.11
C ILE A 482 -19.29 -23.13 23.23
N LYS A 483 -19.32 -21.80 23.28
CA LYS A 483 -18.67 -20.98 24.32
C LYS A 483 -19.61 -20.64 25.50
N LYS A 484 -20.91 -20.95 25.43
CA LYS A 484 -21.87 -21.00 26.52
C LYS A 484 -21.97 -22.41 27.05
#